data_4111a72e2c64a3ec8d16591083535891
#
_entry.id   4111a72e2c64a3ec8d16591083535891
#
_cell.length_a   1.000
_cell.length_b   1.000
_cell.length_c   1.000
_cell.angle_alpha   90.00
_cell.angle_beta   90.00
_cell.angle_gamma   90.00
#
_symmetry.space_group_name_H-M   'P 1'
#
loop_
_entity.id
_entity.type
_entity.pdbx_description
1 polymer ?
#
loop_
_entity_poly.entity_id
_entity_poly.type
_entity_poly.pdbx_seq_one_letter_code
_entity_poly.pdbx_strand_id
1 'polypeptide(L)'
;MEQQRKAAHSGWYHETQSSQQGHLPLDPHAALAQDRFLLGQDAQLDPTLRSLIHERQGLLNASRACYDVLFPDSLKVSRTETLSLYDRLSSALTVAQVSGVQPLCSHYAARLAPLSSPDASRESNIRQTHITQFARLLATQPTLITPPMLSQLNDVGLSTQDIVTFTQLIGFVSYQARVLAILNGLRGRAAAVLPGFPSPEGCEQKGYSLAMLQWSSRLPEVAPESASQHQQDVLDLIAPDARSSS
;
A
#
# COMPACT_ATOMS: atom_id res chain seq x y z
N MET A 1 -7.63 50.31 0.04
CA MET A 1 -6.88 49.39 0.94
C MET A 1 -6.86 48.02 0.31
N GLU A 2 -5.84 47.75 -0.47
CA GLU A 2 -5.61 46.45 -1.09
C GLU A 2 -4.90 45.57 -0.09
N GLN A 3 -5.63 44.60 0.48
CA GLN A 3 -5.01 43.54 1.21
C GLN A 3 -4.29 42.60 0.23
N GLN A 4 -2.97 42.70 0.20
CA GLN A 4 -2.11 41.73 -0.44
C GLN A 4 -2.44 40.33 0.12
N ARG A 5 -3.15 39.52 -0.67
CA ARG A 5 -3.23 38.08 -0.45
C ARG A 5 -1.82 37.54 -0.62
N LYS A 6 -1.13 37.33 0.49
CA LYS A 6 0.05 36.46 0.51
C LYS A 6 -0.35 35.14 -0.17
N ALA A 7 0.34 34.83 -1.25
CA ALA A 7 0.23 33.55 -1.91
C ALA A 7 0.44 32.46 -0.85
N ALA A 8 -0.63 31.82 -0.42
CA ALA A 8 -0.54 30.63 0.36
C ALA A 8 0.20 29.62 -0.51
N HIS A 9 1.39 29.24 -0.09
CA HIS A 9 2.08 28.09 -0.64
C HIS A 9 1.08 26.94 -0.65
N SER A 10 0.89 26.38 -1.82
CA SER A 10 0.01 25.25 -2.06
C SER A 10 0.50 24.02 -1.30
N GLY A 11 0.24 23.98 0.00
CA GLY A 11 0.38 22.79 0.82
C GLY A 11 -0.76 21.82 0.50
N TRP A 12 -0.75 21.27 -0.72
CA TRP A 12 -1.80 20.37 -1.21
C TRP A 12 -1.83 19.03 -0.48
N TYR A 13 -0.88 18.78 0.40
CA TYR A 13 -0.81 17.57 1.21
C TYR A 13 -0.42 17.90 2.66
N HIS A 14 -1.11 18.85 3.29
CA HIS A 14 -0.98 19.10 4.72
C HIS A 14 -1.20 17.83 5.56
N GLU A 15 -2.04 16.94 5.11
CA GLU A 15 -2.32 15.67 5.78
C GLU A 15 -1.17 14.67 5.67
N THR A 16 -0.33 14.81 4.66
CA THR A 16 0.79 13.88 4.41
C THR A 16 2.14 14.40 4.93
N GLN A 17 2.23 15.67 5.30
CA GLN A 17 3.48 16.30 5.70
C GLN A 17 3.51 16.83 7.14
N SER A 18 2.39 16.84 7.84
CA SER A 18 2.35 17.35 9.21
C SER A 18 2.56 16.25 10.24
N SER A 19 3.79 15.78 10.39
CA SER A 19 4.23 15.41 11.72
C SER A 19 4.45 16.70 12.50
N GLN A 20 3.92 16.83 13.71
CA GLN A 20 4.17 17.98 14.60
C GLN A 20 5.65 18.11 15.02
N GLN A 21 6.50 17.24 14.56
CA GLN A 21 7.94 17.27 14.74
C GLN A 21 8.61 17.70 13.44
N GLY A 22 8.54 18.98 13.11
CA GLY A 22 9.32 19.62 12.04
C GLY A 22 9.47 18.77 10.77
N HIS A 23 9.42 19.35 9.62
CA HIS A 23 9.67 18.66 8.35
C HIS A 23 11.01 17.93 8.42
N LEU A 24 10.98 16.64 8.73
CA LEU A 24 12.14 15.80 8.48
C LEU A 24 12.36 15.83 6.97
N PRO A 25 13.54 16.26 6.50
CA PRO A 25 13.82 16.25 5.08
C PRO A 25 13.63 14.83 4.56
N LEU A 26 13.08 14.73 3.33
CA LEU A 26 12.98 13.46 2.64
C LEU A 26 14.36 12.79 2.64
N ASP A 27 14.45 11.59 3.19
CA ASP A 27 15.68 10.79 3.14
C ASP A 27 15.70 9.94 1.87
N PRO A 28 16.49 10.32 0.84
CA PRO A 28 16.58 9.55 -0.40
C PRO A 28 17.11 8.13 -0.18
N HIS A 29 17.92 7.92 0.87
CA HIS A 29 18.49 6.60 1.18
C HIS A 29 17.42 5.61 1.64
N ALA A 30 16.27 6.08 2.12
CA ALA A 30 15.16 5.21 2.47
C ALA A 30 14.61 4.40 1.26
N ALA A 31 14.84 4.88 0.03
CA ALA A 31 14.50 4.14 -1.20
C ALA A 31 15.46 2.97 -1.48
N LEU A 32 16.69 3.03 -0.95
CA LEU A 32 17.78 2.11 -1.22
C LEU A 32 17.87 0.95 -0.21
N ALA A 33 16.82 0.75 0.58
CA ALA A 33 16.78 -0.36 1.54
C ALA A 33 17.04 -1.69 0.80
N GLN A 34 18.03 -2.45 1.29
CA GLN A 34 18.44 -3.73 0.71
C GLN A 34 17.29 -4.76 0.80
N ASP A 35 16.61 -4.78 1.94
CA ASP A 35 15.36 -5.49 2.14
C ASP A 35 14.19 -4.47 2.11
N ARG A 36 13.52 -4.39 0.99
CA ARG A 36 12.40 -3.45 0.77
C ARG A 36 11.13 -3.85 1.53
N PHE A 37 11.07 -5.07 2.04
CA PHE A 37 9.93 -5.54 2.83
C PHE A 37 10.10 -5.23 4.32
N LEU A 38 11.24 -5.62 4.93
CA LEU A 38 11.50 -5.40 6.36
C LEU A 38 12.16 -4.04 6.65
N LEU A 39 12.69 -3.37 5.63
CA LEU A 39 13.37 -2.06 5.74
C LEU A 39 14.50 -2.06 6.78
N GLY A 40 15.19 -3.20 6.95
CA GLY A 40 16.26 -3.36 7.92
C GLY A 40 15.82 -3.31 9.40
N GLN A 41 14.51 -3.34 9.67
CA GLN A 41 14.01 -3.27 11.05
C GLN A 41 14.30 -4.55 11.85
N ASP A 42 14.46 -5.68 11.20
CA ASP A 42 14.86 -6.96 11.80
C ASP A 42 16.29 -6.93 12.37
N ALA A 43 17.19 -6.18 11.73
CA ALA A 43 18.58 -6.04 12.19
C ALA A 43 18.71 -5.40 13.59
N GLN A 44 17.68 -4.69 14.02
CA GLN A 44 17.62 -3.99 15.30
C GLN A 44 16.94 -4.82 16.41
N LEU A 45 16.56 -6.06 16.12
CA LEU A 45 15.97 -6.99 17.07
C LEU A 45 17.06 -7.70 17.89
N ASP A 46 16.65 -8.19 19.05
CA ASP A 46 17.43 -9.17 19.80
C ASP A 46 17.77 -10.39 18.91
N PRO A 47 18.96 -11.00 19.05
CA PRO A 47 19.37 -12.15 18.22
C PRO A 47 18.39 -13.31 18.23
N THR A 48 17.75 -13.59 19.36
CA THR A 48 16.78 -14.69 19.51
C THR A 48 15.52 -14.39 18.69
N LEU A 49 14.98 -13.18 18.81
CA LEU A 49 13.81 -12.74 18.02
C LEU A 49 14.12 -12.70 16.53
N ARG A 50 15.33 -12.26 16.17
CA ARG A 50 15.80 -12.28 14.79
C ARG A 50 15.84 -13.71 14.23
N SER A 51 16.37 -14.66 15.00
CA SER A 51 16.40 -16.07 14.61
C SER A 51 15.00 -16.62 14.33
N LEU A 52 14.03 -16.34 15.21
CA LEU A 52 12.64 -16.78 15.05
C LEU A 52 11.99 -16.22 13.77
N ILE A 53 12.31 -14.98 13.40
CA ILE A 53 11.80 -14.40 12.14
C ILE A 53 12.47 -15.09 10.95
N HIS A 54 13.76 -15.36 11.03
CA HIS A 54 14.50 -16.04 9.97
C HIS A 54 14.13 -17.52 9.80
N GLU A 55 13.53 -18.17 10.81
CA GLU A 55 12.92 -19.50 10.65
C GLU A 55 11.73 -19.51 9.68
N ARG A 56 11.15 -18.33 9.41
CA ARG A 56 10.04 -18.15 8.46
C ARG A 56 10.51 -17.70 7.07
N GLN A 57 11.67 -18.19 6.60
CA GLN A 57 12.26 -17.75 5.31
C GLN A 57 11.32 -17.88 4.12
N GLY A 58 10.52 -18.94 4.05
CA GLY A 58 9.54 -19.11 2.97
C GLY A 58 8.57 -17.92 2.89
N LEU A 59 8.00 -17.52 4.05
CA LEU A 59 7.09 -16.37 4.12
C LEU A 59 7.81 -15.05 3.78
N LEU A 60 9.02 -14.85 4.28
CA LEU A 60 9.80 -13.64 4.00
C LEU A 60 10.14 -13.54 2.51
N ASN A 61 10.57 -14.64 1.90
CA ASN A 61 10.89 -14.66 0.47
C ASN A 61 9.65 -14.40 -0.39
N ALA A 62 8.51 -15.00 -0.07
CA ALA A 62 7.24 -14.72 -0.73
C ALA A 62 6.85 -13.23 -0.58
N SER A 63 7.02 -12.67 0.63
CA SER A 63 6.71 -11.25 0.87
C SER A 63 7.61 -10.31 0.07
N ARG A 64 8.91 -10.60 -0.03
CA ARG A 64 9.85 -9.83 -0.87
C ARG A 64 9.49 -9.93 -2.34
N ALA A 65 9.18 -11.13 -2.81
CA ALA A 65 8.74 -11.34 -4.17
C ALA A 65 7.44 -10.59 -4.50
N CYS A 66 6.45 -10.62 -3.60
CA CYS A 66 5.23 -9.81 -3.72
C CYS A 66 5.55 -8.31 -3.81
N TYR A 67 6.50 -7.84 -2.98
CA TYR A 67 6.93 -6.44 -3.04
C TYR A 67 7.49 -6.10 -4.43
N ASP A 68 8.44 -6.88 -4.93
CA ASP A 68 9.12 -6.60 -6.21
C ASP A 68 8.14 -6.58 -7.40
N VAL A 69 7.13 -7.41 -7.34
CA VAL A 69 6.07 -7.46 -8.35
C VAL A 69 5.13 -6.26 -8.26
N LEU A 70 4.69 -5.92 -7.07
CA LEU A 70 3.75 -4.80 -6.88
C LEU A 70 4.44 -3.44 -7.10
N PHE A 71 5.73 -3.35 -6.80
CA PHE A 71 6.53 -2.14 -6.86
C PHE A 71 7.84 -2.32 -7.66
N PRO A 72 7.76 -2.67 -8.95
CA PRO A 72 8.94 -2.80 -9.79
C PRO A 72 9.71 -1.47 -9.86
N ASP A 73 10.97 -1.53 -10.31
CA ASP A 73 11.77 -0.32 -10.49
C ASP A 73 11.35 0.50 -11.72
N SER A 74 10.71 -0.13 -12.68
CA SER A 74 10.10 0.53 -13.85
C SER A 74 8.81 -0.17 -14.25
N LEU A 75 7.84 0.58 -14.72
CA LEU A 75 6.58 0.06 -15.22
C LEU A 75 6.14 0.88 -16.44
N LYS A 76 5.81 0.19 -17.54
CA LYS A 76 5.22 0.82 -18.72
C LYS A 76 3.72 0.66 -18.69
N VAL A 77 3.02 1.78 -18.67
CA VAL A 77 1.56 1.80 -18.76
C VAL A 77 1.14 1.32 -20.16
N SER A 78 0.13 0.49 -20.21
CA SER A 78 -0.47 -0.07 -21.42
C SER A 78 -2.00 -0.05 -21.32
N ARG A 79 -2.70 -0.60 -22.30
CA ARG A 79 -4.16 -0.71 -22.25
C ARG A 79 -4.64 -1.69 -21.16
N THR A 80 -3.85 -2.66 -20.82
CA THR A 80 -4.17 -3.68 -19.81
C THR A 80 -3.51 -3.38 -18.46
N GLU A 81 -2.44 -2.61 -18.45
CA GLU A 81 -1.72 -2.15 -17.25
C GLU A 81 -1.84 -0.62 -17.15
N THR A 82 -2.97 -0.17 -16.62
CA THR A 82 -3.34 1.25 -16.54
C THR A 82 -2.91 1.89 -15.22
N LEU A 83 -2.51 1.07 -14.23
CA LEU A 83 -2.07 1.52 -12.91
C LEU A 83 -0.57 1.83 -12.95
N SER A 84 -0.22 3.10 -13.09
CA SER A 84 1.16 3.55 -13.20
C SER A 84 1.97 3.31 -11.92
N LEU A 85 3.30 3.34 -12.04
CA LEU A 85 4.18 3.25 -10.86
C LEU A 85 3.94 4.41 -9.89
N TYR A 86 3.62 5.61 -10.41
CA TYR A 86 3.24 6.75 -9.58
C TYR A 86 1.97 6.44 -8.78
N ASP A 87 0.91 5.91 -9.41
CA ASP A 87 -0.34 5.52 -8.73
C ASP A 87 -0.07 4.48 -7.63
N ARG A 88 0.77 3.50 -7.92
CA ARG A 88 1.15 2.44 -6.96
C ARG A 88 1.88 3.01 -5.74
N LEU A 89 2.91 3.81 -5.95
CA LEU A 89 3.73 4.36 -4.87
C LEU A 89 2.99 5.45 -4.07
N SER A 90 2.20 6.30 -4.71
CA SER A 90 1.40 7.32 -4.02
C SER A 90 0.32 6.68 -3.13
N SER A 91 -0.31 5.62 -3.62
CA SER A 91 -1.27 4.84 -2.82
C SER A 91 -0.61 4.11 -1.66
N ALA A 92 0.57 3.51 -1.89
CA ALA A 92 1.34 2.86 -0.84
C ALA A 92 1.75 3.86 0.26
N LEU A 93 2.16 5.07 -0.14
CA LEU A 93 2.45 6.15 0.80
C LEU A 93 1.20 6.54 1.60
N THR A 94 0.05 6.67 0.95
CA THR A 94 -1.23 6.94 1.63
C THR A 94 -1.55 5.86 2.68
N VAL A 95 -1.42 4.58 2.31
CA VAL A 95 -1.64 3.46 3.24
C VAL A 95 -0.65 3.48 4.40
N ALA A 96 0.64 3.75 4.12
CA ALA A 96 1.67 3.85 5.15
C ALA A 96 1.37 4.96 6.15
N GLN A 97 0.90 6.11 5.67
CA GLN A 97 0.53 7.27 6.50
C GLN A 97 -0.66 6.98 7.40
N VAL A 98 -1.74 6.41 6.86
CA VAL A 98 -2.92 6.06 7.68
C VAL A 98 -2.62 4.93 8.66
N SER A 99 -1.58 4.13 8.41
CA SER A 99 -1.10 3.09 9.32
C SER A 99 -0.12 3.61 10.39
N GLY A 100 0.37 4.84 10.27
CA GLY A 100 1.27 5.47 11.23
C GLY A 100 2.68 4.87 11.31
N VAL A 101 3.13 4.15 10.27
CA VAL A 101 4.42 3.46 10.26
C VAL A 101 5.48 4.32 9.55
N GLN A 102 6.19 5.15 10.31
CA GLN A 102 7.14 6.14 9.79
C GLN A 102 8.21 5.57 8.84
N PRO A 103 8.90 4.45 9.13
CA PRO A 103 9.87 3.89 8.20
C PRO A 103 9.27 3.56 6.82
N LEU A 104 8.00 3.12 6.82
CA LEU A 104 7.28 2.80 5.58
C LEU A 104 6.91 4.07 4.81
N CYS A 105 6.50 5.12 5.51
CA CYS A 105 6.25 6.43 4.89
C CYS A 105 7.52 6.97 4.22
N SER A 106 8.66 6.95 4.93
CA SER A 106 9.94 7.40 4.40
C SER A 106 10.36 6.61 3.16
N HIS A 107 10.19 5.28 3.19
CA HIS A 107 10.53 4.42 2.06
C HIS A 107 9.70 4.73 0.80
N TYR A 108 8.37 4.75 0.92
CA TYR A 108 7.51 5.01 -0.25
C TYR A 108 7.62 6.46 -0.74
N ALA A 109 7.79 7.44 0.16
CA ALA A 109 8.03 8.83 -0.22
C ALA A 109 9.34 8.98 -0.99
N ALA A 110 10.43 8.33 -0.54
CA ALA A 110 11.72 8.36 -1.22
C ALA A 110 11.69 7.70 -2.61
N ARG A 111 10.90 6.63 -2.78
CA ARG A 111 10.70 6.00 -4.09
C ARG A 111 9.81 6.81 -5.02
N LEU A 112 8.84 7.55 -4.47
CA LEU A 112 7.92 8.39 -5.22
C LEU A 112 8.58 9.67 -5.71
N ALA A 113 9.46 10.28 -4.91
CA ALA A 113 10.04 11.59 -5.15
C ALA A 113 10.72 11.78 -6.53
N PRO A 114 11.44 10.81 -7.10
CA PRO A 114 12.07 10.96 -8.41
C PRO A 114 11.09 10.83 -9.59
N LEU A 115 9.85 10.38 -9.36
CA LEU A 115 8.88 10.19 -10.42
C LEU A 115 8.23 11.53 -10.80
N SER A 116 7.98 11.71 -12.09
CA SER A 116 7.18 12.83 -12.57
C SER A 116 5.76 12.74 -12.02
N SER A 117 5.28 13.82 -11.45
CA SER A 117 3.88 13.94 -11.04
C SER A 117 2.96 13.84 -12.26
N PRO A 118 1.74 13.29 -12.10
CA PRO A 118 0.72 13.40 -13.13
C PRO A 118 0.49 14.86 -13.53
N ASP A 119 -0.01 15.08 -14.73
CA ASP A 119 -0.36 16.41 -15.19
C ASP A 119 -1.44 17.06 -14.28
N ALA A 120 -1.55 18.38 -14.36
CA ALA A 120 -2.53 19.15 -13.58
C ALA A 120 -3.91 19.22 -14.26
N SER A 121 -4.22 18.33 -15.20
CA SER A 121 -5.52 18.29 -15.85
C SER A 121 -6.62 17.93 -14.85
N ARG A 122 -7.85 18.30 -15.18
CA ARG A 122 -9.02 17.97 -14.38
C ARG A 122 -9.20 16.45 -14.27
N GLU A 123 -9.01 15.75 -15.38
CA GLU A 123 -9.12 14.30 -15.48
C GLU A 123 -8.09 13.60 -14.58
N SER A 124 -6.84 14.05 -14.63
CA SER A 124 -5.77 13.54 -13.79
C SER A 124 -6.06 13.75 -12.29
N ASN A 125 -6.54 14.94 -11.93
CA ASN A 125 -6.90 15.26 -10.56
C ASN A 125 -8.08 14.41 -10.05
N ILE A 126 -9.11 14.19 -10.87
CA ILE A 126 -10.24 13.32 -10.53
C ILE A 126 -9.75 11.89 -10.34
N ARG A 127 -8.92 11.37 -11.25
CA ARG A 127 -8.33 10.05 -11.15
C ARG A 127 -7.54 9.87 -9.85
N GLN A 128 -6.65 10.79 -9.54
CA GLN A 128 -5.84 10.74 -8.30
C GLN A 128 -6.71 10.81 -7.05
N THR A 129 -7.78 11.58 -7.07
CA THR A 129 -8.73 11.67 -5.97
C THR A 129 -9.39 10.32 -5.71
N HIS A 130 -9.94 9.65 -6.74
CA HIS A 130 -10.59 8.34 -6.58
C HIS A 130 -9.60 7.26 -6.12
N ILE A 131 -8.39 7.22 -6.70
CA ILE A 131 -7.33 6.29 -6.31
C ILE A 131 -6.97 6.48 -4.83
N THR A 132 -6.71 7.72 -4.41
CA THR A 132 -6.31 8.03 -3.02
C THR A 132 -7.42 7.74 -2.02
N GLN A 133 -8.66 8.12 -2.33
CA GLN A 133 -9.81 7.86 -1.48
C GLN A 133 -10.06 6.37 -1.31
N PHE A 134 -10.00 5.61 -2.40
CA PHE A 134 -10.17 4.16 -2.35
C PHE A 134 -9.07 3.49 -1.52
N ALA A 135 -7.80 3.87 -1.73
CA ALA A 135 -6.67 3.34 -0.98
C ALA A 135 -6.83 3.60 0.53
N ARG A 136 -7.16 4.85 0.90
CA ARG A 136 -7.39 5.24 2.29
C ARG A 136 -8.53 4.45 2.91
N LEU A 137 -9.67 4.38 2.23
CA LEU A 137 -10.87 3.74 2.76
C LEU A 137 -10.68 2.23 2.91
N LEU A 138 -10.09 1.57 1.90
CA LEU A 138 -9.82 0.14 1.97
C LEU A 138 -8.83 -0.21 3.10
N ALA A 139 -7.84 0.64 3.35
CA ALA A 139 -6.86 0.43 4.41
C ALA A 139 -7.43 0.64 5.81
N THR A 140 -8.39 1.56 5.98
CA THR A 140 -8.91 1.98 7.30
C THR A 140 -10.28 1.41 7.63
N GLN A 141 -11.17 1.35 6.65
CA GLN A 141 -12.58 0.95 6.81
C GLN A 141 -13.06 0.09 5.64
N PRO A 142 -12.50 -1.12 5.45
CA PRO A 142 -12.79 -1.98 4.28
C PRO A 142 -14.27 -2.36 4.14
N THR A 143 -15.03 -2.32 5.23
CA THR A 143 -16.47 -2.60 5.22
C THR A 143 -17.28 -1.55 4.47
N LEU A 144 -16.74 -0.34 4.28
CA LEU A 144 -17.39 0.75 3.55
C LEU A 144 -17.14 0.70 2.04
N ILE A 145 -16.32 -0.21 1.56
CA ILE A 145 -16.11 -0.40 0.12
C ILE A 145 -17.38 -0.98 -0.50
N THR A 146 -17.90 -0.27 -1.49
CA THR A 146 -19.14 -0.63 -2.19
C THR A 146 -18.88 -0.89 -3.68
N PRO A 147 -19.75 -1.66 -4.38
CA PRO A 147 -19.61 -1.88 -5.81
C PRO A 147 -19.53 -0.59 -6.65
N PRO A 148 -20.29 0.49 -6.37
CA PRO A 148 -20.12 1.76 -7.08
C PRO A 148 -18.73 2.35 -7.00
N MET A 149 -18.01 2.16 -5.91
CA MET A 149 -16.63 2.66 -5.77
C MET A 149 -15.66 1.93 -6.70
N LEU A 150 -15.88 0.63 -6.93
CA LEU A 150 -15.11 -0.14 -7.91
C LEU A 150 -15.43 0.34 -9.34
N SER A 151 -16.71 0.63 -9.65
CA SER A 151 -17.09 1.21 -10.93
C SER A 151 -16.44 2.56 -11.16
N GLN A 152 -16.36 3.42 -10.14
CA GLN A 152 -15.68 4.71 -10.23
C GLN A 152 -14.19 4.58 -10.59
N LEU A 153 -13.52 3.53 -10.14
CA LEU A 153 -12.13 3.27 -10.56
C LEU A 153 -12.04 2.91 -12.05
N ASN A 154 -13.02 2.15 -12.58
CA ASN A 154 -13.11 1.93 -14.03
C ASN A 154 -13.38 3.23 -14.79
N ASP A 155 -14.29 4.05 -14.30
CA ASP A 155 -14.67 5.32 -14.94
C ASP A 155 -13.50 6.28 -15.06
N VAL A 156 -12.54 6.22 -14.12
CA VAL A 156 -11.30 7.00 -14.19
C VAL A 156 -10.15 6.26 -14.88
N GLY A 157 -10.45 5.18 -15.61
CA GLY A 157 -9.54 4.53 -16.54
C GLY A 157 -8.69 3.40 -15.97
N LEU A 158 -9.02 2.83 -14.78
CA LEU A 158 -8.39 1.59 -14.36
C LEU A 158 -9.03 0.40 -15.08
N SER A 159 -8.20 -0.51 -15.60
CA SER A 159 -8.68 -1.80 -16.09
C SER A 159 -9.20 -2.67 -14.95
N THR A 160 -10.03 -3.65 -15.28
CA THR A 160 -10.52 -4.62 -14.28
C THR A 160 -9.36 -5.36 -13.59
N GLN A 161 -8.34 -5.75 -14.36
CA GLN A 161 -7.14 -6.39 -13.86
C GLN A 161 -6.39 -5.47 -12.89
N ASP A 162 -6.29 -4.19 -13.23
CA ASP A 162 -5.62 -3.23 -12.36
C ASP A 162 -6.39 -2.91 -11.08
N ILE A 163 -7.72 -2.98 -11.09
CA ILE A 163 -8.51 -2.85 -9.85
C ILE A 163 -8.19 -4.00 -8.89
N VAL A 164 -8.06 -5.22 -9.41
CA VAL A 164 -7.64 -6.38 -8.60
C VAL A 164 -6.23 -6.18 -8.07
N THR A 165 -5.27 -5.85 -8.94
CA THR A 165 -3.87 -5.56 -8.56
C THR A 165 -3.80 -4.43 -7.52
N PHE A 166 -4.58 -3.38 -7.70
CA PHE A 166 -4.64 -2.23 -6.80
C PHE A 166 -5.15 -2.62 -5.41
N THR A 167 -6.19 -3.43 -5.36
CA THR A 167 -6.72 -3.93 -4.08
C THR A 167 -5.70 -4.83 -3.37
N GLN A 168 -5.02 -5.70 -4.12
CA GLN A 168 -3.94 -6.54 -3.59
C GLN A 168 -2.77 -5.70 -3.07
N LEU A 169 -2.39 -4.65 -3.79
CA LEU A 169 -1.35 -3.71 -3.39
C LEU A 169 -1.68 -3.06 -2.04
N ILE A 170 -2.89 -2.54 -1.87
CA ILE A 170 -3.33 -1.92 -0.61
C ILE A 170 -3.31 -2.93 0.53
N GLY A 171 -3.78 -4.15 0.28
CA GLY A 171 -3.74 -5.26 1.23
C GLY A 171 -2.31 -5.62 1.62
N PHE A 172 -1.41 -5.70 0.65
CA PHE A 172 0.01 -5.98 0.88
C PHE A 172 0.70 -4.89 1.71
N VAL A 173 0.51 -3.62 1.38
CA VAL A 173 1.09 -2.51 2.16
C VAL A 173 0.53 -2.49 3.59
N SER A 174 -0.76 -2.77 3.75
CA SER A 174 -1.38 -2.91 5.07
C SER A 174 -0.80 -4.09 5.87
N TYR A 175 -0.46 -5.21 5.21
CA TYR A 175 0.26 -6.33 5.82
C TYR A 175 1.68 -5.92 6.21
N GLN A 176 2.44 -5.31 5.30
CA GLN A 176 3.79 -4.83 5.56
C GLN A 176 3.82 -3.86 6.74
N ALA A 177 2.87 -2.91 6.80
CA ALA A 177 2.74 -1.97 7.90
C ALA A 177 2.56 -2.67 9.25
N ARG A 178 1.73 -3.72 9.31
CA ARG A 178 1.51 -4.50 10.53
C ARG A 178 2.76 -5.27 10.94
N VAL A 179 3.47 -5.87 9.98
CA VAL A 179 4.74 -6.56 10.27
C VAL A 179 5.75 -5.60 10.87
N LEU A 180 5.94 -4.42 10.27
CA LEU A 180 6.87 -3.40 10.79
C LEU A 180 6.43 -2.85 12.15
N ALA A 181 5.13 -2.67 12.37
CA ALA A 181 4.60 -2.26 13.66
C ALA A 181 4.88 -3.30 14.76
N ILE A 182 4.74 -4.59 14.45
CA ILE A 182 5.09 -5.69 15.37
C ILE A 182 6.57 -5.66 15.69
N LEU A 183 7.46 -5.51 14.69
CA LEU A 183 8.90 -5.42 14.90
C LEU A 183 9.28 -4.24 15.81
N ASN A 184 8.61 -3.09 15.63
CA ASN A 184 8.78 -1.94 16.50
C ASN A 184 8.29 -2.21 17.92
N GLY A 185 7.14 -2.88 18.07
CA GLY A 185 6.60 -3.28 19.38
C GLY A 185 7.54 -4.23 20.12
N LEU A 186 8.13 -5.23 19.42
CA LEU A 186 9.10 -6.16 19.99
C LEU A 186 10.39 -5.46 20.48
N ARG A 187 10.67 -4.26 19.98
CA ARG A 187 11.79 -3.40 20.40
C ARG A 187 11.40 -2.42 21.52
N GLY A 188 10.20 -2.56 22.07
CA GLY A 188 9.67 -1.65 23.09
C GLY A 188 9.32 -0.26 22.57
N ARG A 189 9.20 -0.07 21.26
CA ARG A 189 8.79 1.21 20.66
C ARG A 189 7.31 1.20 20.42
N ALA A 190 6.58 2.19 20.96
CA ALA A 190 5.16 2.37 20.66
C ALA A 190 4.96 2.70 19.18
N ALA A 191 3.90 2.17 18.58
CA ALA A 191 3.44 2.65 17.28
C ALA A 191 3.02 4.13 17.43
N ALA A 192 3.56 4.99 16.57
CA ALA A 192 3.12 6.38 16.53
C ALA A 192 1.71 6.43 15.91
N VAL A 193 0.75 6.89 16.69
CA VAL A 193 -0.60 7.20 16.17
C VAL A 193 -0.54 8.59 15.57
N LEU A 194 -0.90 8.72 14.30
CA LEU A 194 -0.98 10.03 13.66
C LEU A 194 -2.17 10.81 14.23
N PRO A 195 -1.97 12.08 14.65
CA PRO A 195 -3.07 12.92 15.11
C PRO A 195 -4.17 13.04 14.06
N GLY A 196 -5.42 12.89 14.47
CA GLY A 196 -6.58 13.02 13.58
C GLY A 196 -7.01 11.73 12.87
N PHE A 197 -6.28 10.62 13.05
CA PHE A 197 -6.75 9.31 12.61
C PHE A 197 -7.42 8.58 13.77
N PRO A 198 -8.54 7.86 13.52
CA PRO A 198 -9.15 7.05 14.55
C PRO A 198 -8.13 6.01 15.04
N SER A 199 -8.01 5.89 16.36
CA SER A 199 -7.30 4.76 16.95
C SER A 199 -7.91 3.47 16.41
N PRO A 200 -7.12 2.42 16.16
CA PRO A 200 -7.66 1.11 15.88
C PRO A 200 -8.58 0.75 17.06
N GLU A 201 -9.88 0.76 16.84
CA GLU A 201 -10.83 0.31 17.85
C GLU A 201 -10.42 -1.11 18.22
N GLY A 202 -10.35 -1.37 19.52
CA GLY A 202 -10.03 -2.71 20.02
C GLY A 202 -10.93 -3.71 19.32
N CYS A 203 -10.37 -4.77 18.76
CA CYS A 203 -11.14 -5.84 18.15
C CYS A 203 -12.11 -6.37 19.20
N GLU A 204 -13.39 -6.03 19.11
CA GLU A 204 -14.41 -6.76 19.85
C GLU A 204 -14.26 -8.22 19.47
N GLN A 205 -14.08 -9.10 20.44
CA GLN A 205 -14.12 -10.52 20.24
C GLN A 205 -15.55 -10.92 19.84
N LYS A 206 -15.89 -10.71 18.57
CA LYS A 206 -17.11 -11.27 18.01
C LYS A 206 -16.91 -12.77 17.92
N GLY A 207 -17.77 -13.53 18.60
CA GLY A 207 -17.77 -14.99 18.47
C GLY A 207 -17.91 -15.36 16.99
N TYR A 208 -16.98 -16.16 16.48
CA TYR A 208 -17.06 -16.68 15.12
C TYR A 208 -18.19 -17.70 15.07
N SER A 209 -19.15 -17.52 14.18
CA SER A 209 -20.19 -18.48 13.86
C SER A 209 -19.69 -19.39 12.74
N LEU A 210 -19.92 -20.70 12.89
CA LEU A 210 -19.74 -21.71 11.83
C LEU A 210 -20.91 -21.72 10.83
N ALA A 211 -21.86 -20.78 10.94
CA ALA A 211 -22.92 -20.65 9.95
C ALA A 211 -22.30 -20.43 8.57
N MET A 212 -22.79 -21.18 7.58
CA MET A 212 -22.39 -20.97 6.17
C MET A 212 -22.71 -19.55 5.77
N LEU A 213 -21.67 -18.72 5.67
CA LEU A 213 -21.78 -17.39 5.09
C LEU A 213 -22.04 -17.56 3.60
N GLN A 214 -23.14 -17.04 3.10
CA GLN A 214 -23.33 -16.83 1.68
C GLN A 214 -22.35 -15.70 1.27
N TRP A 215 -21.15 -16.10 0.88
CA TRP A 215 -20.12 -15.18 0.45
C TRP A 215 -20.11 -15.11 -1.07
N SER A 216 -20.08 -13.91 -1.61
CA SER A 216 -19.81 -13.66 -3.02
C SER A 216 -18.60 -12.72 -3.16
N SER A 217 -17.75 -12.99 -4.14
CA SER A 217 -16.62 -12.12 -4.43
C SER A 217 -17.11 -10.73 -4.82
N ARG A 218 -16.52 -9.70 -4.22
CA ARG A 218 -16.77 -8.30 -4.61
C ARG A 218 -15.85 -7.84 -5.73
N LEU A 219 -14.72 -8.51 -5.89
CA LEU A 219 -13.80 -8.25 -7.00
C LEU A 219 -14.11 -9.23 -8.13
N PRO A 220 -13.99 -8.79 -9.39
CA PRO A 220 -14.09 -9.69 -10.53
C PRO A 220 -12.96 -10.71 -10.49
N GLU A 221 -13.25 -11.91 -10.96
CA GLU A 221 -12.20 -12.91 -11.20
C GLU A 221 -11.38 -12.49 -12.40
N VAL A 222 -10.07 -12.67 -12.28
CA VAL A 222 -9.14 -12.53 -13.40
C VAL A 222 -8.81 -13.94 -13.87
N ALA A 223 -9.37 -14.33 -15.02
CA ALA A 223 -9.07 -15.62 -15.62
C ALA A 223 -7.58 -15.69 -15.98
N PRO A 224 -6.92 -16.85 -15.83
CA PRO A 224 -5.50 -16.99 -16.14
C PRO A 224 -5.12 -16.48 -17.53
N GLU A 225 -5.99 -16.66 -18.51
CA GLU A 225 -5.79 -16.23 -19.89
C GLU A 225 -5.84 -14.71 -20.07
N SER A 226 -6.51 -14.01 -19.16
CA SER A 226 -6.63 -12.53 -19.15
C SER A 226 -5.66 -11.86 -18.18
N ALA A 227 -4.94 -12.66 -17.39
CA ALA A 227 -3.94 -12.14 -16.48
C ALA A 227 -2.75 -11.56 -17.24
N SER A 228 -2.20 -10.42 -16.79
CA SER A 228 -0.97 -9.88 -17.33
C SER A 228 0.20 -10.84 -17.06
N GLN A 229 1.26 -10.77 -17.88
CA GLN A 229 2.46 -11.59 -17.68
C GLN A 229 2.98 -11.44 -16.25
N HIS A 230 2.96 -10.21 -15.75
CA HIS A 230 3.37 -9.89 -14.39
C HIS A 230 2.54 -10.61 -13.33
N GLN A 231 1.22 -10.67 -13.48
CA GLN A 231 0.34 -11.43 -12.59
C GLN A 231 0.60 -12.94 -12.67
N GLN A 232 0.89 -13.45 -13.86
CA GLN A 232 1.24 -14.87 -14.06
C GLN A 232 2.57 -15.21 -13.39
N ASP A 233 3.60 -14.36 -13.55
CA ASP A 233 4.91 -14.54 -12.93
C ASP A 233 4.81 -14.60 -11.39
N VAL A 234 3.91 -13.80 -10.81
CA VAL A 234 3.61 -13.84 -9.36
C VAL A 234 2.98 -15.14 -8.92
N LEU A 235 1.98 -15.59 -9.68
CA LEU A 235 1.29 -16.85 -9.35
C LEU A 235 2.27 -18.01 -9.41
N ASP A 236 3.17 -18.03 -10.39
CA ASP A 236 4.20 -19.07 -10.52
C ASP A 236 5.19 -19.04 -9.35
N LEU A 237 5.47 -17.86 -8.82
CA LEU A 237 6.40 -17.69 -7.73
C LEU A 237 5.81 -18.05 -6.35
N ILE A 238 4.51 -17.74 -6.13
CA ILE A 238 3.86 -17.88 -4.82
C ILE A 238 3.16 -19.24 -4.67
N ALA A 239 2.67 -19.81 -5.75
CA ALA A 239 1.95 -21.07 -5.75
C ALA A 239 2.48 -22.06 -6.81
N PRO A 240 3.76 -22.44 -6.74
CA PRO A 240 4.35 -23.35 -7.73
C PRO A 240 3.63 -24.71 -7.79
N ASP A 241 3.05 -25.14 -6.68
CA ASP A 241 2.40 -26.46 -6.57
C ASP A 241 0.90 -26.44 -6.89
N ALA A 242 0.26 -25.30 -6.99
CA ALA A 242 -1.18 -25.20 -7.23
C ALA A 242 -1.59 -25.62 -8.66
N ARG A 243 -0.65 -25.61 -9.61
CA ARG A 243 -0.88 -26.00 -11.02
C ARG A 243 -0.59 -27.46 -11.33
N SER A 244 0.07 -28.20 -10.43
CA SER A 244 0.41 -29.60 -10.64
C SER A 244 -0.72 -30.58 -10.27
N SER A 245 -1.86 -30.09 -9.80
CA SER A 245 -2.99 -30.89 -9.30
C SER A 245 -4.25 -30.81 -10.17
N SER A 246 -4.15 -30.37 -11.41
CA SER A 246 -5.28 -30.35 -12.37
C SER A 246 -5.07 -31.27 -13.54
#